data_809c1949245c2db526cb0dd9ccdd2955
#
_entry.id   809c1949245c2db526cb0dd9ccdd2955
#
_cell.length_a   1.000
_cell.length_b   1.000
_cell.length_c   1.000
_cell.angle_alpha   90.00
_cell.angle_beta   90.00
_cell.angle_gamma   90.00
#
_symmetry.space_group_name_H-M   'P 1'
#
loop_
_entity.id
_entity.type
_entity.pdbx_description
1 polymer ?
#
loop_
_entity_poly.entity_id
_entity_poly.type
_entity_poly.pdbx_seq_one_letter_code
_entity_poly.pdbx_strand_id
1 'polypeptide(L)' 'MERRLSKQDLMELYGVDRITIEDWRRNRGLNMIEVSSHSKYITEKELLKWEISLKEDSSV' A
#
# COMPACT_ATOMS: atom_id res chain seq x y z
N MET A 1 -2.43 18.54 -4.79
CA MET A 1 -1.41 17.58 -5.20
C MET A 1 -1.56 16.29 -4.43
N GLU A 2 -1.44 15.18 -5.12
CA GLU A 2 -1.50 13.90 -4.46
C GLU A 2 -0.25 13.63 -3.64
N ARG A 3 -0.45 13.15 -2.45
CA ARG A 3 0.65 12.77 -1.58
C ARG A 3 1.16 11.38 -1.98
N ARG A 4 2.46 11.24 -2.03
CA ARG A 4 3.09 9.96 -2.32
C ARG A 4 3.57 9.32 -1.02
N LEU A 5 3.31 8.05 -0.89
CA LEU A 5 3.68 7.29 0.30
C LEU A 5 4.65 6.20 -0.09
N SER A 6 5.80 6.18 0.55
CA SER A 6 6.80 5.14 0.32
C SER A 6 6.44 3.91 1.15
N LYS A 7 7.18 2.82 0.92
CA LYS A 7 7.01 1.61 1.72
C LYS A 7 7.20 1.91 3.21
N GLN A 8 8.21 2.72 3.53
CA GLN A 8 8.47 3.10 4.91
C GLN A 8 7.32 3.91 5.49
N ASP A 9 6.76 4.82 4.69
CA ASP A 9 5.60 5.59 5.13
C ASP A 9 4.43 4.68 5.48
N LEU A 10 4.20 3.65 4.68
CA LEU A 10 3.14 2.69 4.94
C LEU A 10 3.41 1.89 6.20
N MET A 11 4.65 1.52 6.43
CA MET A 11 5.02 0.79 7.63
C MET A 11 4.71 1.61 8.88
N GLU A 12 4.99 2.90 8.85
CA GLU A 12 4.71 3.79 9.96
C GLU A 12 3.22 4.07 10.11
N LEU A 13 2.54 4.27 8.99
CA LEU A 13 1.11 4.58 8.97
C LEU A 13 0.28 3.44 9.58
N TYR A 14 0.60 2.22 9.22
CA TYR A 14 -0.15 1.05 9.68
C TYR A 14 0.48 0.37 10.89
N GLY A 15 1.69 0.78 11.27
CA GLY A 15 2.38 0.15 12.38
C GLY A 15 2.77 -1.29 12.10
N VAL A 16 3.16 -1.56 10.86
CA VAL A 16 3.54 -2.92 10.43
C VAL A 16 4.97 -2.94 9.92
N ASP A 17 5.51 -4.12 9.76
CA ASP A 17 6.86 -4.28 9.26
C ASP A 17 6.89 -4.43 7.74
N ARG A 18 8.10 -4.51 7.21
CA ARG A 18 8.35 -4.62 5.80
C ARG A 18 7.75 -5.89 5.20
N ILE A 19 7.84 -6.98 5.93
CA ILE A 19 7.33 -8.27 5.48
C ILE A 19 5.82 -8.22 5.28
N THR A 20 5.14 -7.55 6.18
CA THR A 20 3.69 -7.38 6.08
C THR A 20 3.30 -6.59 4.83
N ILE A 21 4.04 -5.52 4.53
CA ILE A 21 3.79 -4.72 3.34
C ILE A 21 4.01 -5.56 2.08
N GLU A 22 5.07 -6.36 2.04
CA GLU A 22 5.34 -7.23 0.90
C GLU A 22 4.24 -8.28 0.72
N ASP A 23 3.72 -8.80 1.83
CA ASP A 23 2.62 -9.75 1.79
C ASP A 23 1.37 -9.11 1.19
N TRP A 24 1.08 -7.88 1.59
CA TRP A 24 -0.07 -7.16 1.05
C TRP A 24 0.07 -6.92 -0.45
N ARG A 25 1.26 -6.66 -0.92
CA ARG A 25 1.49 -6.47 -2.35
C ARG A 25 1.23 -7.75 -3.14
N ARG A 26 1.55 -8.89 -2.55
CA ARG A 26 1.37 -10.18 -3.21
C ARG A 26 -0.04 -10.73 -3.08
N ASN A 27 -0.60 -10.64 -1.89
CA ASN A 27 -1.83 -11.35 -1.57
C ASN A 27 -3.06 -10.45 -1.45
N ARG A 28 -2.85 -9.17 -1.22
CA ARG A 28 -3.95 -8.23 -1.02
C ARG A 28 -4.14 -7.25 -2.16
N GLY A 29 -3.31 -7.34 -3.17
CA GLY A 29 -3.43 -6.46 -4.33
C GLY A 29 -3.01 -5.03 -4.11
N LEU A 30 -2.12 -4.79 -3.14
CA LEU A 30 -1.58 -3.46 -2.92
C LEU A 30 -0.66 -3.09 -4.08
N ASN A 31 -1.10 -2.18 -4.93
CA ASN A 31 -0.36 -1.75 -6.10
C ASN A 31 0.52 -0.56 -5.79
N MET A 32 1.82 -0.75 -5.85
CA MET A 32 2.77 0.35 -5.69
C MET A 32 3.47 0.62 -7.01
N ILE A 33 3.73 1.89 -7.27
CA ILE A 33 4.44 2.30 -8.47
C ILE A 33 5.92 2.09 -8.24
N GLU A 34 6.54 1.28 -9.08
CA GLU A 34 7.97 1.04 -8.99
C GLU A 34 8.70 2.02 -9.91
N VAL A 35 9.36 2.98 -9.30
CA VAL A 35 10.11 4.00 -10.03
C VAL A 35 11.53 3.52 -10.33
N SER A 36 12.09 2.77 -9.40
CA SER A 36 13.40 2.15 -9.58
C SER A 36 13.45 0.90 -8.72
N SER A 37 14.54 0.15 -8.82
CA SER A 37 14.68 -1.09 -8.04
C SER A 37 14.62 -0.85 -6.53
N HIS A 38 14.87 0.39 -6.09
CA HIS A 38 14.88 0.71 -4.67
C HIS A 38 13.79 1.70 -4.26
N SER A 39 13.05 2.22 -5.21
CA SER A 39 12.05 3.26 -4.94
C SER A 39 10.67 2.83 -5.40
N LYS A 40 9.82 2.55 -4.44
CA LYS A 40 8.43 2.19 -4.70
C LYS A 40 7.55 3.07 -3.84
N TYR A 41 6.45 3.55 -4.41
CA TYR A 41 5.51 4.35 -3.64
C TYR A 41 4.10 4.21 -4.21
N ILE A 42 3.13 4.68 -3.45
CA ILE A 42 1.73 4.68 -3.84
C ILE A 42 1.16 6.06 -3.53
N THR A 43 0.24 6.53 -4.35
CA THR A 43 -0.43 7.80 -4.06
C THR A 43 -1.49 7.58 -3.00
N GLU A 44 -1.80 8.63 -2.25
CA GLU A 44 -2.85 8.56 -1.23
C GLU A 44 -4.18 8.13 -1.84
N LYS A 45 -4.49 8.61 -3.02
CA LYS A 45 -5.72 8.27 -3.73
C LYS A 45 -5.81 6.77 -4.01
N GLU A 46 -4.72 6.19 -4.51
CA GLU A 46 -4.68 4.75 -4.80
C GLU A 46 -4.74 3.93 -3.51
N LEU A 47 -4.11 4.42 -2.46
CA LEU A 47 -4.15 3.74 -1.18
C LEU A 47 -5.57 3.67 -0.62
N LEU A 48 -6.31 4.77 -0.73
CA LEU A 48 -7.70 4.80 -0.29
C LEU A 48 -8.56 3.83 -1.09
N LYS A 49 -8.35 3.74 -2.38
CA LYS A 49 -9.05 2.78 -3.22
C LYS A 49 -8.76 1.35 -2.78
N TRP A 50 -7.52 1.07 -2.47
CA TRP A 50 -7.13 -0.25 -2.01
C TRP A 50 -7.78 -0.59 -0.68
N GLU A 51 -7.83 0.36 0.26
CA GLU A 51 -8.47 0.16 1.55
C GLU A 51 -9.95 -0.15 1.39
N ILE A 52 -10.62 0.56 0.49
CA ILE A 52 -12.04 0.33 0.21
C ILE A 52 -12.24 -1.08 -0.34
N SER A 53 -11.36 -1.51 -1.23
CA SER A 53 -11.41 -2.84 -1.81
C SER A 53 -11.28 -3.92 -0.72
N LEU A 54 -10.37 -3.73 0.22
CA LEU A 54 -10.20 -4.66 1.32
C LEU A 54 -11.45 -4.72 2.19
N LYS A 55 -12.05 -3.58 2.45
CA LYS A 55 -13.24 -3.49 3.26
C LYS A 55 -14.41 -4.22 2.61
N GLU A 56 -14.56 -4.08 1.31
CA GLU A 56 -15.61 -4.76 0.55
C GLU A 56 -15.42 -6.28 0.59
N ASP A 57 -14.18 -6.73 0.44
CA ASP A 57 -13.87 -8.15 0.50
C ASP A 57 -14.14 -8.73 1.89
N SER A 58 -13.97 -7.93 2.93
CA SER A 58 -14.14 -8.36 4.31
C SER A 58 -15.59 -8.33 4.77
N SER A 59 -16.46 -7.69 4.04
CA SER A 59 -17.84 -7.46 4.46
C SER A 59 -18.81 -8.57 4.05
N VAL A 60 -18.33 -9.75 4.07
CA VAL A 60 -19.15 -10.91 3.72
C VAL A 60 -19.99 -11.36 4.89
#